data_64c0b4f5d56f47e46e990ea3325d0035
#
_entry.id   64c0b4f5d56f47e46e990ea3325d0035
#
_cell.length_a   1.000
_cell.length_b   1.000
_cell.length_c   1.000
_cell.angle_alpha   90.00
_cell.angle_beta   90.00
_cell.angle_gamma   90.00
#
_symmetry.space_group_name_H-M   'P 1'
#
loop_
_entity.id
_entity.type
_entity.pdbx_description
1 polymer ?
#
loop_
_entity_poly.entity_id
_entity_poly.type
_entity_poly.pdbx_seq_one_letter_code
_entity_poly.pdbx_strand_id
1 'polypeptide(L)'
;NQGQETRAVSNVSYAIAPGETVGLVGESGSGKSVSALSILKLLPPSARISQGSISFEGRDISGLDSAALQNLRGNDIAMIFQEPMTSLNPLHSIEKQISECLEIHQEISGDDLDPKTGRTPIRTRVLDLLYKVGIPDAEKRLSALPHELSGGQRQRVMIAMALANNPKLLIADEPTTALDVTVQK
;
A
#
# COMPACT_ATOMS: atom_id res chain seq x y z
N ASN A 1 -0.79 -18.93 -32.35
CA ASN A 1 -1.91 -18.91 -31.41
C ASN A 1 -2.35 -17.46 -31.24
N GLN A 2 -3.48 -17.10 -31.89
CA GLN A 2 -4.17 -15.85 -31.61
C GLN A 2 -4.75 -16.00 -30.20
N GLY A 3 -4.18 -15.26 -29.24
CA GLY A 3 -4.62 -15.26 -27.85
C GLY A 3 -6.05 -14.75 -27.77
N GLN A 4 -6.95 -15.59 -27.30
CA GLN A 4 -8.34 -15.23 -27.05
C GLN A 4 -8.37 -14.19 -25.92
N GLU A 5 -8.82 -12.98 -26.20
CA GLU A 5 -9.00 -11.95 -25.16
C GLU A 5 -10.11 -12.40 -24.21
N THR A 6 -9.78 -12.46 -22.92
CA THR A 6 -10.74 -12.79 -21.87
C THR A 6 -11.07 -11.52 -21.10
N ARG A 7 -12.35 -11.21 -20.96
CA ARG A 7 -12.80 -10.08 -20.13
C ARG A 7 -12.83 -10.52 -18.67
N ALA A 8 -11.94 -9.98 -17.87
CA ALA A 8 -11.86 -10.24 -16.43
C ALA A 8 -12.90 -9.42 -15.63
N VAL A 9 -13.23 -8.21 -16.11
CA VAL A 9 -14.21 -7.32 -15.49
C VAL A 9 -15.04 -6.66 -16.60
N SER A 10 -16.35 -6.57 -16.41
CA SER A 10 -17.29 -5.98 -17.38
C SER A 10 -18.34 -5.11 -16.68
N ASN A 11 -18.53 -3.88 -17.16
CA ASN A 11 -19.62 -2.99 -16.74
C ASN A 11 -19.69 -2.76 -15.22
N VAL A 12 -18.56 -2.55 -14.56
CA VAL A 12 -18.49 -2.21 -13.13
C VAL A 12 -18.34 -0.71 -13.00
N SER A 13 -19.23 -0.08 -12.22
CA SER A 13 -19.14 1.32 -11.85
C SER A 13 -19.49 1.49 -10.38
N TYR A 14 -18.67 2.18 -9.63
CA TYR A 14 -18.91 2.54 -8.24
C TYR A 14 -18.20 3.85 -7.90
N ALA A 15 -18.60 4.48 -6.83
CA ALA A 15 -17.94 5.66 -6.29
C ALA A 15 -17.70 5.45 -4.79
N ILE A 16 -16.70 6.13 -4.27
CA ILE A 16 -16.34 6.13 -2.85
C ILE A 16 -16.30 7.59 -2.41
N ALA A 17 -17.12 7.94 -1.44
CA ALA A 17 -17.14 9.30 -0.88
C ALA A 17 -16.01 9.47 0.17
N PRO A 18 -15.57 10.72 0.44
CA PRO A 18 -14.62 10.99 1.52
C PRO A 18 -15.11 10.44 2.87
N GLY A 19 -14.27 9.68 3.57
CA GLY A 19 -14.59 9.05 4.84
C GLY A 19 -15.44 7.77 4.73
N GLU A 20 -15.76 7.34 3.51
CA GLU A 20 -16.52 6.10 3.28
C GLU A 20 -15.60 4.87 3.25
N THR A 21 -16.11 3.76 3.76
CA THR A 21 -15.49 2.43 3.61
C THR A 21 -16.39 1.57 2.75
N VAL A 22 -15.86 1.09 1.63
CA VAL A 22 -16.59 0.24 0.67
C VAL A 22 -15.99 -1.14 0.65
N GLY A 23 -16.81 -2.17 0.85
CA GLY A 23 -16.43 -3.56 0.74
C GLY A 23 -16.76 -4.12 -0.66
N LEU A 24 -15.73 -4.54 -1.41
CA LEU A 24 -15.90 -5.23 -2.68
C LEU A 24 -15.90 -6.74 -2.43
N VAL A 25 -17.05 -7.37 -2.53
CA VAL A 25 -17.25 -8.80 -2.26
C VAL A 25 -17.57 -9.56 -3.53
N GLY A 26 -17.18 -10.83 -3.58
CA GLY A 26 -17.43 -11.73 -4.72
C GLY A 26 -16.59 -12.99 -4.61
N GLU A 27 -16.89 -13.99 -5.41
CA GLU A 27 -16.16 -15.27 -5.46
C GLU A 27 -14.70 -15.09 -5.89
N SER A 28 -13.86 -16.09 -5.64
CA SER A 28 -12.49 -16.13 -6.16
C SER A 28 -12.52 -16.07 -7.70
N GLY A 29 -11.67 -15.24 -8.28
CA GLY A 29 -11.63 -15.04 -9.74
C GLY A 29 -12.71 -14.09 -10.30
N SER A 30 -13.56 -13.47 -9.48
CA SER A 30 -14.59 -12.51 -9.93
C SER A 30 -14.04 -11.15 -10.39
N GLY A 31 -12.74 -10.94 -10.35
CA GLY A 31 -12.09 -9.70 -10.82
C GLY A 31 -11.87 -8.62 -9.76
N LYS A 32 -12.06 -8.90 -8.46
CA LYS A 32 -11.85 -7.92 -7.37
C LYS A 32 -10.43 -7.32 -7.40
N SER A 33 -9.43 -8.15 -7.30
CA SER A 33 -8.02 -7.72 -7.33
C SER A 33 -7.63 -7.04 -8.64
N VAL A 34 -8.16 -7.52 -9.77
CA VAL A 34 -7.96 -6.87 -11.09
C VAL A 34 -8.56 -5.48 -11.10
N SER A 35 -9.75 -5.29 -10.52
CA SER A 35 -10.38 -3.97 -10.40
C SER A 35 -9.55 -3.03 -9.52
N ALA A 36 -9.06 -3.52 -8.37
CA ALA A 36 -8.19 -2.76 -7.46
C ALA A 36 -6.88 -2.34 -8.15
N LEU A 37 -6.18 -3.28 -8.78
CA LEU A 37 -4.94 -3.03 -9.53
C LEU A 37 -5.13 -2.07 -10.71
N SER A 38 -6.32 -2.08 -11.33
CA SER A 38 -6.65 -1.18 -12.43
C SER A 38 -6.61 0.30 -12.02
N ILE A 39 -7.04 0.61 -10.79
CA ILE A 39 -7.05 1.98 -10.26
C ILE A 39 -5.64 2.58 -10.28
N LEU A 40 -4.66 1.79 -9.89
CA LEU A 40 -3.26 2.20 -9.86
C LEU A 40 -2.48 1.86 -11.13
N LYS A 41 -3.13 1.35 -12.18
CA LYS A 41 -2.46 0.84 -13.41
C LYS A 41 -1.33 -0.16 -13.10
N LEU A 42 -1.55 -1.04 -12.14
CA LEU A 42 -0.63 -2.12 -11.75
C LEU A 42 -0.98 -3.45 -12.40
N LEU A 43 -1.77 -3.42 -13.46
CA LEU A 43 -2.09 -4.59 -14.25
C LEU A 43 -0.83 -5.20 -14.90
N PRO A 44 -0.76 -6.52 -15.04
CA PRO A 44 0.31 -7.17 -15.78
C PRO A 44 0.30 -6.71 -17.26
N PRO A 45 1.44 -6.80 -17.99
CA PRO A 45 1.54 -6.35 -19.37
C PRO A 45 0.53 -7.00 -20.35
N SER A 46 0.02 -8.17 -19.98
CA SER A 46 -1.00 -8.91 -20.75
C SER A 46 -2.42 -8.36 -20.55
N ALA A 47 -2.64 -7.44 -19.60
CA ALA A 47 -3.96 -6.91 -19.28
C ALA A 47 -4.03 -5.40 -19.52
N ARG A 48 -5.20 -4.94 -19.93
CA ARG A 48 -5.45 -3.52 -20.22
C ARG A 48 -6.88 -3.13 -19.84
N ILE A 49 -7.08 -1.86 -19.55
CA ILE A 49 -8.40 -1.24 -19.47
C ILE A 49 -8.82 -0.92 -20.90
N SER A 50 -9.86 -1.60 -21.38
CA SER A 50 -10.35 -1.42 -22.76
C SER A 50 -11.32 -0.26 -22.89
N GLN A 51 -12.12 0.02 -21.84
CA GLN A 51 -13.15 1.06 -21.81
C GLN A 51 -13.36 1.55 -20.38
N GLY A 52 -14.00 2.72 -20.25
CA GLY A 52 -14.28 3.35 -18.95
C GLY A 52 -13.25 4.39 -18.55
N SER A 53 -13.49 5.00 -17.41
CA SER A 53 -12.61 6.00 -16.82
C SER A 53 -12.50 5.77 -15.30
N ILE A 54 -11.41 6.24 -14.73
CA ILE A 54 -11.18 6.22 -13.29
C ILE A 54 -10.93 7.66 -12.85
N SER A 55 -11.79 8.18 -11.97
CA SER A 55 -11.67 9.54 -11.45
C SER A 55 -11.22 9.51 -9.99
N PHE A 56 -10.27 10.35 -9.63
CA PHE A 56 -9.81 10.57 -8.27
C PHE A 56 -9.83 12.08 -7.98
N GLU A 57 -10.53 12.50 -6.93
CA GLU A 57 -10.74 13.92 -6.59
C GLU A 57 -11.19 14.78 -7.79
N GLY A 58 -12.10 14.25 -8.61
CA GLY A 58 -12.64 14.94 -9.79
C GLY A 58 -11.72 14.96 -11.02
N ARG A 59 -10.53 14.38 -10.94
CA ARG A 59 -9.56 14.28 -12.05
C ARG A 59 -9.56 12.87 -12.63
N ASP A 60 -9.66 12.76 -13.95
CA ASP A 60 -9.46 11.47 -14.62
C ASP A 60 -7.99 11.05 -14.52
N ILE A 61 -7.76 9.89 -13.89
CA ILE A 61 -6.44 9.30 -13.72
C ILE A 61 -6.15 8.20 -14.75
N SER A 62 -7.13 7.86 -15.60
CA SER A 62 -6.97 6.80 -16.62
C SER A 62 -5.91 7.15 -17.67
N GLY A 63 -5.74 8.45 -17.97
CA GLY A 63 -4.82 8.96 -18.97
C GLY A 63 -3.43 9.38 -18.44
N LEU A 64 -3.17 9.26 -17.13
CA LEU A 64 -1.92 9.74 -16.54
C LEU A 64 -0.69 9.02 -17.11
N ASP A 65 0.38 9.78 -17.30
CA ASP A 65 1.70 9.25 -17.64
C ASP A 65 2.39 8.60 -16.44
N SER A 66 3.57 8.01 -16.68
CA SER A 66 4.30 7.29 -15.63
C SER A 66 4.74 8.18 -14.47
N ALA A 67 5.13 9.43 -14.73
CA ALA A 67 5.60 10.35 -13.69
C ALA A 67 4.44 10.78 -12.79
N ALA A 68 3.29 11.16 -13.36
CA ALA A 68 2.08 11.50 -12.61
C ALA A 68 1.55 10.31 -11.80
N LEU A 69 1.64 9.09 -12.34
CA LEU A 69 1.27 7.87 -11.63
C LEU A 69 2.22 7.55 -10.46
N GLN A 70 3.51 7.81 -10.60
CA GLN A 70 4.47 7.64 -9.49
C GLN A 70 4.16 8.59 -8.34
N ASN A 71 3.82 9.84 -8.64
CA ASN A 71 3.44 10.82 -7.62
C ASN A 71 2.12 10.46 -6.92
N LEU A 72 1.20 9.77 -7.61
CA LEU A 72 -0.07 9.34 -7.05
C LEU A 72 0.07 8.09 -6.17
N ARG A 73 0.88 7.11 -6.64
CA ARG A 73 1.06 5.81 -5.98
C ARG A 73 1.84 5.96 -4.68
N GLY A 74 1.30 5.42 -3.60
CA GLY A 74 1.93 5.47 -2.27
C GLY A 74 1.87 6.83 -1.57
N ASN A 75 1.45 7.88 -2.27
CA ASN A 75 1.21 9.21 -1.73
C ASN A 75 -0.30 9.45 -1.53
N ASP A 76 -1.03 9.75 -2.60
CA ASP A 76 -2.46 10.00 -2.53
C ASP A 76 -3.29 8.71 -2.48
N ILE A 77 -2.87 7.67 -3.19
CA ILE A 77 -3.52 6.37 -3.22
C ILE A 77 -2.50 5.29 -2.84
N ALA A 78 -2.76 4.58 -1.75
CA ALA A 78 -1.94 3.46 -1.31
C ALA A 78 -2.68 2.14 -1.43
N MET A 79 -1.93 1.04 -1.56
CA MET A 79 -2.48 -0.31 -1.66
C MET A 79 -1.77 -1.27 -0.70
N ILE A 80 -2.58 -2.05 0.01
CA ILE A 80 -2.13 -3.21 0.79
C ILE A 80 -2.39 -4.43 -0.07
N PHE A 81 -1.31 -5.16 -0.41
CA PHE A 81 -1.37 -6.36 -1.26
C PHE A 81 -1.69 -7.61 -0.43
N GLN A 82 -2.24 -8.60 -1.09
CA GLN A 82 -2.68 -9.87 -0.49
C GLN A 82 -1.54 -10.65 0.20
N GLU A 83 -0.31 -10.60 -0.36
CA GLU A 83 0.81 -11.41 0.13
C GLU A 83 1.89 -10.57 0.81
N PRO A 84 1.97 -10.57 2.18
CA PRO A 84 3.02 -9.85 2.89
C PRO A 84 4.43 -10.41 2.67
N MET A 85 4.53 -11.67 2.29
CA MET A 85 5.81 -12.36 2.13
C MET A 85 6.62 -11.87 0.94
N THR A 86 5.93 -11.47 -0.14
CA THR A 86 6.53 -11.01 -1.39
C THR A 86 6.68 -9.48 -1.47
N SER A 87 6.02 -8.76 -0.56
CA SER A 87 5.95 -7.30 -0.58
C SER A 87 7.10 -6.63 0.17
N LEU A 88 7.76 -7.33 1.12
CA LEU A 88 8.89 -6.81 1.86
C LEU A 88 10.21 -7.29 1.25
N ASN A 89 11.17 -6.37 1.09
CA ASN A 89 12.52 -6.73 0.66
C ASN A 89 13.26 -7.48 1.79
N PRO A 90 13.63 -8.75 1.60
CA PRO A 90 14.25 -9.56 2.66
C PRO A 90 15.62 -9.06 3.11
N LEU A 91 16.28 -8.22 2.32
CA LEU A 91 17.64 -7.70 2.58
C LEU A 91 17.64 -6.33 3.25
N HIS A 92 16.48 -5.67 3.37
CA HIS A 92 16.38 -4.35 3.98
C HIS A 92 15.72 -4.44 5.36
N SER A 93 16.24 -3.64 6.31
CA SER A 93 15.62 -3.51 7.62
C SER A 93 14.22 -2.86 7.52
N ILE A 94 13.42 -3.08 8.54
CA ILE A 94 12.07 -2.50 8.61
C ILE A 94 12.12 -0.98 8.58
N GLU A 95 13.05 -0.36 9.33
CA GLU A 95 13.27 1.08 9.31
C GLU A 95 13.54 1.57 7.89
N LYS A 96 14.48 0.93 7.18
CA LYS A 96 14.86 1.34 5.83
C LYS A 96 13.67 1.30 4.86
N GLN A 97 12.88 0.23 4.88
CA GLN A 97 11.75 0.07 3.95
C GLN A 97 10.65 1.12 4.19
N ILE A 98 10.34 1.44 5.46
CA ILE A 98 9.36 2.48 5.78
C ILE A 98 9.93 3.88 5.46
N SER A 99 11.22 4.12 5.74
CA SER A 99 11.88 5.39 5.41
C SER A 99 11.87 5.67 3.91
N GLU A 100 12.16 4.67 3.08
CA GLU A 100 12.11 4.79 1.61
C GLU A 100 10.72 5.24 1.12
N CYS A 101 9.63 4.76 1.73
CA CYS A 101 8.28 5.21 1.38
C CYS A 101 8.07 6.70 1.70
N LEU A 102 8.68 7.21 2.78
CA LEU A 102 8.60 8.62 3.17
C LEU A 102 9.48 9.49 2.27
N GLU A 103 10.70 9.05 1.98
CA GLU A 103 11.69 9.80 1.21
C GLU A 103 11.28 10.02 -0.25
N ILE A 104 10.61 9.03 -0.85
CA ILE A 104 10.18 9.11 -2.26
C ILE A 104 9.18 10.24 -2.51
N HIS A 105 8.34 10.57 -1.52
CA HIS A 105 7.21 11.49 -1.70
C HIS A 105 7.29 12.76 -0.85
N GLN A 106 8.18 12.80 0.11
CA GLN A 106 8.34 13.97 0.98
C GLN A 106 9.74 14.54 0.80
N GLU A 107 9.83 15.84 0.59
CA GLU A 107 11.08 16.59 0.74
C GLU A 107 11.46 16.68 2.24
N ILE A 108 11.46 15.56 2.94
CA ILE A 108 12.02 15.52 4.29
C ILE A 108 13.53 15.42 4.11
N SER A 109 14.13 16.55 3.78
CA SER A 109 15.56 16.72 3.87
C SER A 109 15.90 17.20 5.27
N GLY A 110 16.54 16.36 6.05
CA GLY A 110 17.09 16.81 7.30
C GLY A 110 17.66 15.65 8.09
N ASP A 111 18.98 15.53 8.08
CA ASP A 111 19.75 14.78 9.08
C ASP A 111 19.73 15.49 10.45
N ASP A 112 18.95 16.58 10.59
CA ASP A 112 18.85 17.35 11.81
C ASP A 112 18.19 16.51 12.90
N LEU A 113 18.98 16.14 13.88
CA LEU A 113 18.51 15.40 15.04
C LEU A 113 17.68 16.32 15.94
N ASP A 114 16.51 15.84 16.36
CA ASP A 114 15.77 16.48 17.45
C ASP A 114 16.63 16.51 18.72
N PRO A 115 16.92 17.68 19.29
CA PRO A 115 17.80 17.81 20.46
C PRO A 115 17.32 17.03 21.69
N LYS A 116 16.02 16.73 21.79
CA LYS A 116 15.42 16.03 22.94
C LYS A 116 15.47 14.52 22.80
N THR A 117 15.29 14.01 21.58
CA THR A 117 15.17 12.58 21.32
C THR A 117 16.40 11.98 20.66
N GLY A 118 17.26 12.80 20.06
CA GLY A 118 18.40 12.34 19.26
C GLY A 118 17.99 11.58 17.99
N ARG A 119 16.77 11.81 17.49
CA ARG A 119 16.21 11.11 16.32
C ARG A 119 16.00 12.07 15.16
N THR A 120 16.15 11.58 13.94
CA THR A 120 15.74 12.32 12.74
C THR A 120 14.21 12.36 12.64
N PRO A 121 13.63 13.36 11.93
CA PRO A 121 12.19 13.43 11.68
C PRO A 121 11.65 12.14 11.02
N ILE A 122 12.38 11.58 10.07
CA ILE A 122 12.01 10.31 9.41
C ILE A 122 11.94 9.16 10.43
N ARG A 123 12.96 8.99 11.26
CA ARG A 123 12.98 7.93 12.27
C ARG A 123 11.85 8.07 13.29
N THR A 124 11.53 9.28 13.69
CA THR A 124 10.37 9.56 14.56
C THR A 124 9.08 9.13 13.88
N ARG A 125 8.89 9.51 12.62
CA ARG A 125 7.70 9.11 11.85
C ARG A 125 7.62 7.60 11.64
N VAL A 126 8.72 6.91 11.38
CA VAL A 126 8.76 5.44 11.28
C VAL A 126 8.29 4.79 12.58
N LEU A 127 8.77 5.26 13.73
CA LEU A 127 8.34 4.73 15.03
C LEU A 127 6.86 4.97 15.28
N ASP A 128 6.35 6.17 14.99
CA ASP A 128 4.93 6.49 15.14
C ASP A 128 4.05 5.56 14.28
N LEU A 129 4.47 5.27 13.06
CA LEU A 129 3.77 4.33 12.18
C LEU A 129 3.77 2.92 12.75
N LEU A 130 4.90 2.43 13.23
CA LEU A 130 5.01 1.10 13.83
C LEU A 130 4.16 0.97 15.09
N TYR A 131 4.14 1.98 15.96
CA TYR A 131 3.25 2.01 17.13
C TYR A 131 1.78 2.06 16.71
N LYS A 132 1.43 2.87 15.72
CA LYS A 132 0.06 3.00 15.19
C LYS A 132 -0.50 1.67 14.69
N VAL A 133 0.33 0.83 14.08
CA VAL A 133 -0.08 -0.51 13.63
C VAL A 133 0.09 -1.58 14.71
N GLY A 134 0.46 -1.22 15.93
CA GLY A 134 0.54 -2.11 17.08
C GLY A 134 1.75 -3.07 17.05
N ILE A 135 2.89 -2.63 16.52
CA ILE A 135 4.16 -3.38 16.67
C ILE A 135 4.70 -3.11 18.08
N PRO A 136 4.79 -4.14 18.95
CA PRO A 136 5.38 -3.98 20.26
C PRO A 136 6.89 -3.77 20.16
N ASP A 137 7.45 -2.98 21.08
CA ASP A 137 8.90 -2.68 21.13
C ASP A 137 9.45 -2.19 19.76
N ALA A 138 8.73 -1.28 19.09
CA ALA A 138 9.04 -0.83 17.73
C ALA A 138 10.51 -0.40 17.56
N GLU A 139 11.11 0.24 18.58
CA GLU A 139 12.52 0.64 18.54
C GLU A 139 13.48 -0.54 18.34
N LYS A 140 13.22 -1.68 18.98
CA LYS A 140 14.03 -2.90 18.82
C LYS A 140 13.81 -3.56 17.47
N ARG A 141 12.70 -3.25 16.80
CA ARG A 141 12.33 -3.83 15.49
C ARG A 141 12.80 -3.01 14.30
N LEU A 142 13.30 -1.80 14.50
CA LEU A 142 13.77 -0.94 13.42
C LEU A 142 14.86 -1.63 12.57
N SER A 143 15.84 -2.25 13.20
CA SER A 143 16.94 -2.96 12.52
C SER A 143 16.58 -4.38 12.09
N ALA A 144 15.43 -4.91 12.49
CA ALA A 144 15.02 -6.26 12.15
C ALA A 144 14.82 -6.43 10.64
N LEU A 145 15.12 -7.62 10.14
CA LEU A 145 14.81 -8.03 8.78
C LEU A 145 13.45 -8.74 8.73
N PRO A 146 12.78 -8.77 7.57
CA PRO A 146 11.44 -9.38 7.45
C PRO A 146 11.34 -10.80 7.98
N HIS A 147 12.36 -11.62 7.81
CA HIS A 147 12.36 -13.00 8.28
C HIS A 147 12.42 -13.16 9.82
N GLU A 148 12.80 -12.11 10.54
CA GLU A 148 12.82 -12.06 12.00
C GLU A 148 11.46 -11.68 12.61
N LEU A 149 10.48 -11.37 11.76
CA LEU A 149 9.11 -11.00 12.15
C LEU A 149 8.13 -12.15 11.90
N SER A 150 7.10 -12.26 12.74
CA SER A 150 5.96 -13.15 12.48
C SER A 150 5.18 -12.69 11.24
N GLY A 151 4.34 -13.58 10.66
CA GLY A 151 3.48 -13.23 9.53
C GLY A 151 2.60 -12.01 9.81
N GLY A 152 1.96 -11.97 10.98
CA GLY A 152 1.14 -10.84 11.40
C GLY A 152 1.95 -9.54 11.61
N GLN A 153 3.19 -9.63 12.11
CA GLN A 153 4.06 -8.45 12.22
C GLN A 153 4.48 -7.93 10.85
N ARG A 154 4.82 -8.80 9.90
CA ARG A 154 5.12 -8.41 8.51
C ARG A 154 3.93 -7.69 7.86
N GLN A 155 2.73 -8.20 8.06
CA GLN A 155 1.53 -7.56 7.56
C GLN A 155 1.31 -6.17 8.17
N ARG A 156 1.51 -6.02 9.48
CA ARG A 156 1.45 -4.71 10.14
C ARG A 156 2.49 -3.73 9.61
N VAL A 157 3.69 -4.20 9.29
CA VAL A 157 4.72 -3.38 8.64
C VAL A 157 4.27 -2.93 7.25
N MET A 158 3.66 -3.81 6.43
CA MET A 158 3.08 -3.41 5.14
C MET A 158 1.98 -2.35 5.29
N ILE A 159 1.13 -2.50 6.31
CA ILE A 159 0.11 -1.50 6.61
C ILE A 159 0.78 -0.17 7.00
N ALA A 160 1.85 -0.20 7.81
CA ALA A 160 2.61 0.99 8.16
C ALA A 160 3.20 1.69 6.92
N MET A 161 3.78 0.92 5.99
CA MET A 161 4.28 1.44 4.71
C MET A 161 3.16 2.07 3.88
N ALA A 162 2.02 1.42 3.77
CA ALA A 162 0.87 1.96 3.04
C ALA A 162 0.32 3.25 3.65
N LEU A 163 0.42 3.42 4.97
CA LEU A 163 -0.03 4.61 5.70
C LEU A 163 1.04 5.71 5.81
N ALA A 164 2.25 5.50 5.31
CA ALA A 164 3.41 6.39 5.53
C ALA A 164 3.12 7.84 5.16
N ASN A 165 2.55 8.07 3.99
CA ASN A 165 2.27 9.39 3.42
C ASN A 165 0.84 9.89 3.67
N ASN A 166 0.09 9.29 4.61
CA ASN A 166 -1.30 9.64 4.91
C ASN A 166 -2.21 9.66 3.67
N PRO A 167 -2.32 8.53 2.93
CA PRO A 167 -3.05 8.49 1.66
C PRO A 167 -4.52 8.87 1.85
N LYS A 168 -5.10 9.52 0.85
CA LYS A 168 -6.53 9.89 0.80
C LYS A 168 -7.41 8.68 0.46
N LEU A 169 -6.87 7.72 -0.29
CA LEU A 169 -7.52 6.44 -0.59
C LEU A 169 -6.58 5.29 -0.23
N LEU A 170 -7.07 4.38 0.60
CA LEU A 170 -6.41 3.12 0.91
C LEU A 170 -7.18 1.95 0.30
N ILE A 171 -6.53 1.21 -0.57
CA ILE A 171 -7.06 -0.01 -1.19
C ILE A 171 -6.46 -1.20 -0.44
N ALA A 172 -7.29 -2.11 0.05
CA ALA A 172 -6.84 -3.32 0.72
C ALA A 172 -7.35 -4.56 -0.01
N ASP A 173 -6.43 -5.34 -0.57
CA ASP A 173 -6.75 -6.58 -1.28
C ASP A 173 -6.52 -7.76 -0.33
N GLU A 174 -7.59 -8.29 0.22
CA GLU A 174 -7.60 -9.39 1.21
C GLU A 174 -6.62 -9.19 2.39
N PRO A 175 -6.69 -8.07 3.12
CA PRO A 175 -5.65 -7.66 4.07
C PRO A 175 -5.52 -8.55 5.31
N THR A 176 -6.37 -9.55 5.49
CA THR A 176 -6.44 -10.38 6.72
C THR A 176 -5.99 -11.82 6.51
N THR A 177 -5.58 -12.21 5.33
CA THR A 177 -5.22 -13.61 5.02
C THR A 177 -4.03 -14.15 5.81
N ALA A 178 -3.13 -13.28 6.31
CA ALA A 178 -1.97 -13.66 7.11
C ALA A 178 -2.14 -13.34 8.62
N LEU A 179 -3.29 -12.84 9.06
CA LEU A 179 -3.55 -12.58 10.48
C LEU A 179 -4.10 -13.83 11.16
N ASP A 180 -3.52 -14.19 12.32
CA ASP A 180 -4.13 -15.17 13.21
C ASP A 180 -5.55 -14.74 13.58
N VAL A 181 -6.49 -15.67 13.60
CA VAL A 181 -7.93 -15.46 13.92
C VAL A 181 -8.12 -14.68 15.24
N THR A 182 -7.16 -14.80 16.16
CA THR A 182 -7.16 -14.10 17.46
C THR A 182 -6.85 -12.60 17.36
N VAL A 183 -6.31 -12.13 16.27
CA VAL A 183 -5.91 -10.73 16.02
C VAL A 183 -6.96 -9.98 15.16
N GLN A 184 -7.97 -10.68 14.66
CA GLN A 184 -9.04 -10.10 13.83
C GLN A 184 -10.16 -9.39 14.64
N LYS A 185 -9.95 -9.17 15.94
CA LYS A 185 -10.92 -8.46 16.80
C LYS A 185 -10.64 -6.97 16.86
#